data_870c69ccb56b98a4d1a5decb8d519260
#
_entry.id   870c69ccb56b98a4d1a5decb8d519260
#
_cell.length_a   1.000
_cell.length_b   1.000
_cell.length_c   1.000
_cell.angle_alpha   90.00
_cell.angle_beta   90.00
_cell.angle_gamma   90.00
#
_symmetry.space_group_name_H-M   'P 1'
#
loop_
_entity.id
_entity.type
_entity.pdbx_description
1 polymer ?
#
loop_
_entity_poly.entity_id
_entity_poly.type
_entity_poly.pdbx_seq_one_letter_code
_entity_poly.pdbx_strand_id
1 'polypeptide(L)'
;MNSVIASLVIFKHSYSDLKPTLESLLGSDKISRVILVDNDTTDWAHIFTHEKVRYLKSPGNVGFGAGHNLAIHQYASESDFFLICNPDIIFNVTEFDKLISFALDRSEGLFLPKIVYENGENQFGARLLPTPLNLFARRFSPKYAEKLDNAYLLRNLDLSKPSLVPYLHGCFMLFRSKALLELDGFDERFFMYMEDVDLSRRCADKFGNLYYPLAKVIHLHEQGSYKNKTLLKAHLKSAFQYFNKWGWFYDPKRSKFNEECLKQIGE
;
A
#
# COMPACT_ATOMS: atom_id res chain seq x y z
N MET A 1 -19.29 10.54 -13.11
CA MET A 1 -18.89 9.14 -12.79
C MET A 1 -17.65 9.22 -11.94
N ASN A 2 -17.66 8.58 -10.78
CA ASN A 2 -16.48 8.60 -9.91
C ASN A 2 -15.40 7.73 -10.55
N SER A 3 -14.32 8.36 -11.01
CA SER A 3 -13.24 7.72 -11.76
C SER A 3 -12.06 7.36 -10.87
N VAL A 4 -11.45 6.22 -11.15
CA VAL A 4 -10.20 5.76 -10.52
C VAL A 4 -9.11 5.69 -11.58
N ILE A 5 -7.94 6.23 -11.28
CA ILE A 5 -6.71 5.96 -12.02
C ILE A 5 -5.86 5.04 -11.16
N ALA A 6 -5.39 3.94 -11.73
CA ALA A 6 -4.51 3.00 -11.06
C ALA A 6 -3.06 3.15 -11.53
N SER A 7 -2.10 3.02 -10.63
CA SER A 7 -0.67 2.99 -10.93
C SER A 7 -0.08 1.65 -10.54
N LEU A 8 0.64 1.04 -11.47
CA LEU A 8 1.47 -0.16 -11.29
C LEU A 8 2.92 0.19 -11.57
N VAL A 9 3.81 -0.10 -10.62
CA VAL A 9 5.26 0.01 -10.82
C VAL A 9 5.81 -1.39 -11.08
N ILE A 10 6.44 -1.57 -12.24
CA ILE A 10 7.03 -2.83 -12.65
C ILE A 10 8.56 -2.76 -12.66
N PHE A 11 9.21 -3.85 -12.28
CA PHE A 11 10.65 -4.03 -12.33
C PHE A 11 10.96 -5.49 -12.60
N LYS A 12 11.44 -5.82 -13.79
CA LYS A 12 11.75 -7.20 -14.25
C LYS A 12 10.56 -8.16 -14.28
N HIS A 13 9.33 -7.66 -14.24
CA HIS A 13 8.15 -8.50 -14.38
C HIS A 13 7.95 -8.89 -15.85
N SER A 14 7.64 -10.15 -16.08
CA SER A 14 7.13 -10.61 -17.38
C SER A 14 5.65 -10.21 -17.57
N TYR A 15 5.16 -10.25 -18.79
CA TYR A 15 3.74 -10.03 -19.04
C TYR A 15 2.86 -11.07 -18.32
N SER A 16 3.31 -12.34 -18.26
CA SER A 16 2.59 -13.41 -17.57
C SER A 16 2.43 -13.16 -16.08
N ASP A 17 3.43 -12.54 -15.44
CA ASP A 17 3.36 -12.20 -14.00
C ASP A 17 2.31 -11.10 -13.76
N LEU A 18 2.21 -10.15 -14.67
CA LEU A 18 1.35 -8.98 -14.53
C LEU A 18 -0.08 -9.20 -15.04
N LYS A 19 -0.28 -10.17 -15.93
CA LYS A 19 -1.54 -10.40 -16.63
C LYS A 19 -2.74 -10.51 -15.67
N PRO A 20 -2.70 -11.29 -14.57
CA PRO A 20 -3.86 -11.40 -13.67
C PRO A 20 -4.24 -10.07 -13.00
N THR A 21 -3.25 -9.25 -12.66
CA THR A 21 -3.46 -7.91 -12.09
C THR A 21 -4.05 -6.96 -13.13
N LEU A 22 -3.53 -6.97 -14.35
CA LEU A 22 -4.08 -6.17 -15.45
C LEU A 22 -5.52 -6.58 -15.77
N GLU A 23 -5.84 -7.86 -15.81
CA GLU A 23 -7.21 -8.35 -16.03
C GLU A 23 -8.17 -7.85 -14.95
N SER A 24 -7.75 -7.86 -13.67
CA SER A 24 -8.54 -7.32 -12.56
C SER A 24 -8.80 -5.81 -12.73
N LEU A 25 -7.76 -5.04 -13.05
CA LEU A 25 -7.85 -3.59 -13.20
C LEU A 25 -8.67 -3.20 -14.44
N LEU A 26 -8.38 -3.80 -15.58
CA LEU A 26 -9.02 -3.47 -16.87
C LEU A 26 -10.48 -3.94 -16.95
N GLY A 27 -10.83 -4.97 -16.18
CA GLY A 27 -12.20 -5.47 -16.07
C GLY A 27 -13.16 -4.57 -15.31
N SER A 28 -12.66 -3.59 -14.54
CA SER A 28 -13.52 -2.66 -13.80
C SER A 28 -13.86 -1.40 -14.59
N ASP A 29 -15.15 -1.08 -14.70
CA ASP A 29 -15.64 0.16 -15.32
C ASP A 29 -15.34 1.41 -14.46
N LYS A 30 -15.04 1.23 -13.18
CA LYS A 30 -14.63 2.33 -12.29
C LYS A 30 -13.20 2.80 -12.57
N ILE A 31 -12.36 1.91 -13.14
CA ILE A 31 -10.98 2.25 -13.51
C ILE A 31 -10.98 2.83 -14.93
N SER A 32 -10.77 4.13 -14.99
CA SER A 32 -10.70 4.88 -16.24
C SER A 32 -9.33 4.76 -16.92
N ARG A 33 -8.27 4.56 -16.14
CA ARG A 33 -6.91 4.49 -16.64
C ARG A 33 -6.01 3.65 -15.74
N VAL A 34 -5.08 2.91 -16.34
CA VAL A 34 -3.99 2.20 -15.68
C VAL A 34 -2.67 2.77 -16.17
N ILE A 35 -1.86 3.31 -15.26
CA ILE A 35 -0.53 3.84 -15.54
C ILE A 35 0.50 2.75 -15.24
N LEU A 36 1.13 2.24 -16.28
CA LEU A 36 2.17 1.23 -16.17
C LEU A 36 3.53 1.91 -16.11
N VAL A 37 4.08 2.04 -14.92
CA VAL A 37 5.37 2.70 -14.68
C VAL A 37 6.48 1.66 -14.74
N ASP A 38 7.36 1.76 -15.71
CA ASP A 38 8.45 0.82 -15.94
C ASP A 38 9.76 1.32 -15.31
N ASN A 39 10.13 0.72 -14.19
CA ASN A 39 11.38 0.98 -13.47
C ASN A 39 12.59 0.20 -14.03
N ASP A 40 12.38 -0.56 -15.09
CA ASP A 40 13.43 -1.25 -15.84
C ASP A 40 13.21 -0.97 -17.34
N THR A 41 13.91 -1.66 -18.20
CA THR A 41 13.59 -1.65 -19.64
C THR A 41 13.00 -3.01 -19.96
N THR A 42 11.66 -3.12 -19.88
CA THR A 42 10.96 -4.35 -20.20
C THR A 42 10.63 -4.42 -21.69
N ASP A 43 10.85 -5.57 -22.31
CA ASP A 43 10.67 -5.74 -23.76
C ASP A 43 9.19 -5.67 -24.20
N TRP A 44 8.26 -5.90 -23.28
CA TRP A 44 6.84 -5.98 -23.59
C TRP A 44 6.02 -4.75 -23.17
N ALA A 45 6.40 -4.07 -22.09
CA ALA A 45 5.53 -3.06 -21.48
C ALA A 45 5.28 -1.84 -22.37
N HIS A 46 6.28 -1.41 -23.13
CA HIS A 46 6.18 -0.26 -24.04
C HIS A 46 5.38 -0.57 -25.33
N ILE A 47 5.24 -1.86 -25.69
CA ILE A 47 4.45 -2.29 -26.85
C ILE A 47 3.06 -2.79 -26.44
N PHE A 48 2.77 -2.93 -25.14
CA PHE A 48 1.45 -3.34 -24.66
C PHE A 48 0.44 -2.22 -24.89
N THR A 49 -0.55 -2.49 -25.73
CA THR A 49 -1.56 -1.51 -26.10
C THR A 49 -2.94 -1.92 -25.58
N HIS A 50 -3.58 -1.00 -24.85
CA HIS A 50 -4.97 -1.09 -24.42
C HIS A 50 -5.50 0.34 -24.22
N GLU A 51 -6.77 0.58 -24.55
CA GLU A 51 -7.37 1.93 -24.50
C GLU A 51 -7.22 2.63 -23.12
N LYS A 52 -7.36 1.85 -22.05
CA LYS A 52 -7.20 2.33 -20.65
C LYS A 52 -5.73 2.40 -20.19
N VAL A 53 -4.75 1.81 -20.89
CA VAL A 53 -3.36 1.76 -20.42
C VAL A 53 -2.53 2.91 -20.95
N ARG A 54 -1.71 3.46 -20.06
CA ARG A 54 -0.66 4.44 -20.42
C ARG A 54 0.68 3.93 -19.89
N TYR A 55 1.63 3.81 -20.78
CA TYR A 55 3.01 3.46 -20.44
C TYR A 55 3.78 4.72 -20.01
N LEU A 56 4.52 4.61 -18.92
CA LEU A 56 5.38 5.66 -18.40
C LEU A 56 6.75 5.07 -18.06
N LYS A 57 7.77 5.46 -18.79
CA LYS A 57 9.16 5.03 -18.53
C LYS A 57 9.76 5.88 -17.44
N SER A 58 10.29 5.25 -16.40
CA SER A 58 11.09 5.94 -15.40
C SER A 58 12.55 6.13 -15.88
N PRO A 59 13.31 7.05 -15.29
CA PRO A 59 14.72 7.25 -15.65
C PRO A 59 15.64 6.07 -15.27
N GLY A 60 15.10 5.02 -14.67
CA GLY A 60 15.75 3.82 -14.19
C GLY A 60 15.03 3.24 -12.99
N ASN A 61 15.66 2.34 -12.24
CA ASN A 61 15.06 1.83 -11.00
C ASN A 61 15.14 2.88 -9.89
N VAL A 62 14.10 3.71 -9.80
CA VAL A 62 13.97 4.78 -8.79
C VAL A 62 13.36 4.28 -7.47
N GLY A 63 12.96 3.01 -7.39
CA GLY A 63 12.28 2.42 -6.25
C GLY A 63 10.76 2.45 -6.37
N PHE A 64 10.07 1.95 -5.33
CA PHE A 64 8.61 1.79 -5.35
C PHE A 64 7.89 3.15 -5.29
N GLY A 65 8.10 3.91 -4.23
CA GLY A 65 7.39 5.17 -4.01
C GLY A 65 7.67 6.21 -5.08
N ALA A 66 8.95 6.42 -5.45
CA ALA A 66 9.32 7.36 -6.50
C ALA A 66 8.77 6.94 -7.88
N GLY A 67 8.70 5.64 -8.16
CA GLY A 67 8.03 5.14 -9.36
C GLY A 67 6.55 5.52 -9.40
N HIS A 68 5.80 5.31 -8.32
CA HIS A 68 4.40 5.73 -8.24
C HIS A 68 4.23 7.25 -8.29
N ASN A 69 5.17 8.03 -7.74
CA ASN A 69 5.13 9.50 -7.80
C ASN A 69 5.10 10.03 -9.22
N LEU A 70 5.82 9.40 -10.16
CA LEU A 70 5.75 9.77 -11.59
C LEU A 70 4.31 9.74 -12.12
N ALA A 71 3.56 8.71 -11.75
CA ALA A 71 2.16 8.59 -12.14
C ALA A 71 1.24 9.51 -11.31
N ILE A 72 1.49 9.66 -10.01
CA ILE A 72 0.71 10.52 -9.09
C ILE A 72 0.76 11.96 -9.56
N HIS A 73 1.95 12.52 -9.76
CA HIS A 73 2.11 13.93 -10.13
C HIS A 73 1.54 14.24 -11.51
N GLN A 74 1.56 13.28 -12.42
CA GLN A 74 1.06 13.48 -13.78
C GLN A 74 -0.45 13.28 -13.92
N TYR A 75 -1.04 12.33 -13.17
CA TYR A 75 -2.41 11.86 -13.46
C TYR A 75 -3.39 11.94 -12.29
N ALA A 76 -2.95 12.08 -11.04
CA ALA A 76 -3.88 12.01 -9.91
C ALA A 76 -4.94 13.11 -9.92
N SER A 77 -4.65 14.29 -10.50
CA SER A 77 -5.62 15.38 -10.64
C SER A 77 -6.77 15.09 -11.61
N GLU A 78 -6.66 14.03 -12.43
CA GLU A 78 -7.64 13.68 -13.46
C GLU A 78 -8.70 12.68 -12.95
N SER A 79 -8.69 12.30 -11.67
CA SER A 79 -9.61 11.31 -11.09
C SER A 79 -10.01 11.65 -9.66
N ASP A 80 -11.15 11.08 -9.23
CA ASP A 80 -11.63 11.23 -7.84
C ASP A 80 -10.80 10.40 -6.87
N PHE A 81 -10.37 9.22 -7.32
CA PHE A 81 -9.54 8.29 -6.57
C PHE A 81 -8.31 7.88 -7.37
N PHE A 82 -7.21 7.67 -6.66
CA PHE A 82 -5.98 7.14 -7.20
C PHE A 82 -5.62 5.85 -6.48
N LEU A 83 -5.45 4.76 -7.24
CA LEU A 83 -5.09 3.45 -6.71
C LEU A 83 -3.60 3.18 -6.93
N ILE A 84 -2.87 3.03 -5.84
CA ILE A 84 -1.52 2.48 -5.84
C ILE A 84 -1.66 0.97 -5.69
N CYS A 85 -1.18 0.20 -6.65
CA CYS A 85 -1.39 -1.24 -6.72
C CYS A 85 -0.09 -1.97 -7.02
N ASN A 86 0.18 -3.06 -6.29
CA ASN A 86 1.27 -3.96 -6.60
C ASN A 86 0.95 -4.79 -7.86
N PRO A 87 1.99 -5.25 -8.59
CA PRO A 87 1.83 -6.03 -9.81
C PRO A 87 1.32 -7.47 -9.61
N ASP A 88 1.16 -7.90 -8.36
CA ASP A 88 0.73 -9.24 -7.93
C ASP A 88 -0.60 -9.23 -7.15
N ILE A 89 -1.45 -8.24 -7.42
CA ILE A 89 -2.80 -8.10 -6.83
C ILE A 89 -3.86 -8.60 -7.81
N ILE A 90 -4.74 -9.46 -7.30
CA ILE A 90 -5.93 -9.93 -8.03
C ILE A 90 -7.18 -9.59 -7.23
N PHE A 91 -8.21 -9.11 -7.91
CA PHE A 91 -9.50 -8.86 -7.29
C PHE A 91 -10.66 -9.09 -8.27
N ASN A 92 -11.82 -9.39 -7.70
CA ASN A 92 -13.07 -9.41 -8.44
C ASN A 92 -13.64 -7.99 -8.51
N VAL A 93 -14.23 -7.62 -9.65
CA VAL A 93 -14.84 -6.31 -9.88
C VAL A 93 -15.88 -5.96 -8.79
N THR A 94 -16.69 -6.93 -8.36
CA THR A 94 -17.67 -6.73 -7.27
C THR A 94 -17.04 -6.34 -5.95
N GLU A 95 -15.87 -6.87 -5.60
CA GLU A 95 -15.14 -6.50 -4.39
C GLU A 95 -14.59 -5.08 -4.49
N PHE A 96 -14.09 -4.71 -5.66
CA PHE A 96 -13.64 -3.34 -5.93
C PHE A 96 -14.78 -2.34 -5.88
N ASP A 97 -15.94 -2.66 -6.49
CA ASP A 97 -17.14 -1.81 -6.47
C ASP A 97 -17.67 -1.59 -5.05
N LYS A 98 -17.64 -2.61 -4.17
CA LYS A 98 -17.96 -2.44 -2.75
C LYS A 98 -17.04 -1.43 -2.08
N LEU A 99 -15.72 -1.53 -2.32
CA LEU A 99 -14.75 -0.60 -1.75
C LEU A 99 -14.97 0.84 -2.23
N ILE A 100 -15.17 1.03 -3.54
CA ILE A 100 -15.42 2.36 -4.11
C ILE A 100 -16.74 2.95 -3.56
N SER A 101 -17.82 2.16 -3.55
CA SER A 101 -19.10 2.61 -3.01
C SER A 101 -18.98 3.02 -1.54
N PHE A 102 -18.26 2.25 -0.75
CA PHE A 102 -17.97 2.59 0.64
C PHE A 102 -17.15 3.89 0.76
N ALA A 103 -16.08 4.02 -0.04
CA ALA A 103 -15.19 5.18 0.01
C ALA A 103 -15.90 6.49 -0.40
N LEU A 104 -16.90 6.43 -1.27
CA LEU A 104 -17.66 7.60 -1.71
C LEU A 104 -18.40 8.30 -0.56
N ASP A 105 -18.94 7.54 0.37
CA ASP A 105 -19.71 8.03 1.53
C ASP A 105 -18.82 8.43 2.71
N ARG A 106 -17.51 8.50 2.54
CA ARG A 106 -16.52 8.77 3.59
C ARG A 106 -15.68 10.00 3.27
N SER A 107 -15.06 10.56 4.30
CA SER A 107 -14.17 11.74 4.18
C SER A 107 -12.69 11.41 4.28
N GLU A 108 -12.37 10.19 4.72
CA GLU A 108 -10.99 9.75 4.92
C GLU A 108 -10.20 9.75 3.60
N GLY A 109 -8.87 9.90 3.73
CA GLY A 109 -7.99 10.06 2.58
C GLY A 109 -7.53 8.75 1.96
N LEU A 110 -7.42 7.67 2.74
CA LEU A 110 -6.89 6.37 2.32
C LEU A 110 -7.79 5.23 2.75
N PHE A 111 -8.02 4.29 1.84
CA PHE A 111 -8.84 3.10 2.04
C PHE A 111 -8.06 1.84 1.66
N LEU A 112 -8.20 0.79 2.49
CA LEU A 112 -7.64 -0.54 2.22
C LEU A 112 -8.71 -1.61 2.42
N PRO A 113 -8.94 -2.51 1.45
CA PRO A 113 -9.76 -3.69 1.65
C PRO A 113 -9.00 -4.76 2.45
N LYS A 114 -9.66 -5.85 2.80
CA LYS A 114 -9.01 -7.03 3.38
C LYS A 114 -8.06 -7.64 2.36
N ILE A 115 -6.79 -7.79 2.75
CA ILE A 115 -5.78 -8.47 1.93
C ILE A 115 -5.72 -9.94 2.35
N VAL A 116 -5.82 -10.84 1.39
CA VAL A 116 -5.73 -12.29 1.64
C VAL A 116 -4.70 -12.95 0.73
N TYR A 117 -4.18 -14.10 1.16
CA TYR A 117 -3.45 -15.02 0.29
C TYR A 117 -4.41 -15.75 -0.65
N GLU A 118 -3.89 -16.50 -1.64
CA GLU A 118 -4.71 -17.34 -2.53
C GLU A 118 -5.53 -18.39 -1.78
N ASN A 119 -5.01 -18.90 -0.67
CA ASN A 119 -5.70 -19.84 0.21
C ASN A 119 -6.78 -19.19 1.09
N GLY A 120 -6.98 -17.86 0.98
CA GLY A 120 -7.96 -17.09 1.75
C GLY A 120 -7.49 -16.64 3.14
N GLU A 121 -6.30 -17.01 3.58
CA GLU A 121 -5.74 -16.54 4.86
C GLU A 121 -5.46 -15.03 4.83
N ASN A 122 -5.65 -14.38 6.00
CA ASN A 122 -5.45 -12.94 6.14
C ASN A 122 -3.96 -12.56 6.11
N GLN A 123 -3.59 -11.58 5.30
CA GLN A 123 -2.23 -11.02 5.27
C GLN A 123 -2.00 -9.85 6.24
N PHE A 124 -3.00 -9.50 7.03
CA PHE A 124 -2.93 -8.42 8.03
C PHE A 124 -2.41 -7.10 7.44
N GLY A 125 -3.15 -6.56 6.46
CA GLY A 125 -2.83 -5.30 5.80
C GLY A 125 -3.05 -4.06 6.67
N ALA A 126 -3.94 -4.13 7.67
CA ALA A 126 -4.17 -3.10 8.68
C ALA A 126 -3.24 -3.31 9.87
N ARG A 127 -2.49 -2.27 10.28
CA ARG A 127 -1.42 -2.40 11.28
C ARG A 127 -1.27 -1.13 12.13
N LEU A 128 -0.65 -1.27 13.27
CA LEU A 128 -0.17 -0.13 14.06
C LEU A 128 1.06 0.53 13.39
N LEU A 129 1.41 1.73 13.80
CA LEU A 129 2.71 2.32 13.45
C LEU A 129 3.83 1.55 14.17
N PRO A 130 4.91 1.16 13.45
CA PRO A 130 5.95 0.32 14.02
C PRO A 130 6.82 1.07 15.05
N THR A 131 7.28 0.32 16.05
CA THR A 131 8.39 0.71 16.90
C THR A 131 9.70 0.09 16.38
N PRO A 132 10.88 0.59 16.81
CA PRO A 132 12.14 -0.08 16.48
C PRO A 132 12.15 -1.55 16.93
N LEU A 133 11.49 -1.87 18.05
CA LEU A 133 11.40 -3.25 18.53
C LEU A 133 10.62 -4.14 17.58
N ASN A 134 9.53 -3.67 16.97
CA ASN A 134 8.77 -4.45 15.99
C ASN A 134 9.62 -4.88 14.79
N LEU A 135 10.54 -4.01 14.34
CA LEU A 135 11.35 -4.29 13.15
C LEU A 135 12.61 -5.10 13.47
N PHE A 136 13.19 -4.91 14.65
CA PHE A 136 14.50 -5.51 14.99
C PHE A 136 14.39 -6.73 15.92
N ALA A 137 13.31 -6.88 16.71
CA ALA A 137 13.18 -7.95 17.72
C ALA A 137 13.25 -9.37 17.15
N ARG A 138 12.78 -9.58 15.92
CA ARG A 138 12.85 -10.89 15.23
C ARG A 138 14.26 -11.45 15.15
N ARG A 139 15.26 -10.57 15.17
CA ARG A 139 16.68 -10.96 15.08
C ARG A 139 17.24 -11.45 16.42
N PHE A 140 16.62 -11.06 17.55
CA PHE A 140 17.15 -11.34 18.88
C PHE A 140 16.34 -12.37 19.66
N SER A 141 15.03 -12.46 19.47
CA SER A 141 14.18 -13.41 20.17
C SER A 141 12.89 -13.72 19.39
N PRO A 142 12.78 -14.91 18.74
CA PRO A 142 11.59 -15.27 17.98
C PRO A 142 10.29 -15.26 18.78
N LYS A 143 10.30 -15.78 20.03
CA LYS A 143 9.10 -15.80 20.90
C LYS A 143 8.63 -14.40 21.31
N TYR A 144 9.57 -13.49 21.59
CA TYR A 144 9.24 -12.12 21.92
C TYR A 144 8.75 -11.35 20.68
N ALA A 145 9.39 -11.63 19.54
CA ALA A 145 8.96 -11.07 18.25
C ALA A 145 7.52 -11.48 17.89
N GLU A 146 7.13 -12.73 18.13
CA GLU A 146 5.75 -13.18 17.88
C GLU A 146 4.72 -12.37 18.68
N LYS A 147 4.97 -12.11 19.96
CA LYS A 147 4.09 -11.28 20.79
C LYS A 147 4.00 -9.85 20.27
N LEU A 148 5.14 -9.25 19.88
CA LEU A 148 5.18 -7.91 19.29
C LEU A 148 4.49 -7.87 17.94
N ASP A 149 4.67 -8.90 17.11
CA ASP A 149 4.02 -9.03 15.82
C ASP A 149 2.49 -9.16 15.95
N ASN A 150 2.00 -9.93 16.93
CA ASN A 150 0.58 -10.08 17.16
C ASN A 150 -0.09 -8.75 17.50
N ALA A 151 0.53 -7.94 18.34
CA ALA A 151 0.05 -6.59 18.66
C ALA A 151 0.16 -5.65 17.45
N TYR A 152 1.32 -5.62 16.79
CA TYR A 152 1.58 -4.77 15.64
C TYR A 152 0.66 -5.04 14.46
N LEU A 153 0.40 -6.32 14.17
CA LEU A 153 -0.46 -6.79 13.08
C LEU A 153 -1.94 -6.87 13.48
N LEU A 154 -2.32 -6.45 14.68
CA LEU A 154 -3.69 -6.47 15.20
C LEU A 154 -4.34 -7.87 15.13
N ARG A 155 -3.54 -8.97 15.23
CA ARG A 155 -3.99 -10.34 14.97
C ARG A 155 -5.10 -10.82 15.91
N ASN A 156 -5.07 -10.35 17.15
CA ASN A 156 -5.97 -10.79 18.22
C ASN A 156 -7.18 -9.84 18.41
N LEU A 157 -7.39 -8.91 17.47
CA LEU A 157 -8.48 -7.94 17.54
C LEU A 157 -9.52 -8.22 16.45
N ASP A 158 -10.77 -7.87 16.75
CA ASP A 158 -11.87 -8.01 15.79
C ASP A 158 -11.88 -6.84 14.80
N LEU A 159 -11.35 -7.09 13.61
CA LEU A 159 -11.39 -6.17 12.48
C LEU A 159 -12.48 -6.55 11.46
N SER A 160 -13.62 -7.09 11.93
CA SER A 160 -14.77 -7.42 11.06
C SER A 160 -15.56 -6.20 10.59
N LYS A 161 -15.37 -5.04 11.22
CA LYS A 161 -16.01 -3.76 10.90
C LYS A 161 -15.00 -2.77 10.33
N PRO A 162 -15.46 -1.77 9.55
CA PRO A 162 -14.62 -0.66 9.12
C PRO A 162 -13.96 0.04 10.31
N SER A 163 -12.64 0.24 10.27
CA SER A 163 -11.88 0.75 11.41
C SER A 163 -10.82 1.75 10.96
N LEU A 164 -10.64 2.83 11.74
CA LEU A 164 -9.54 3.76 11.54
C LEU A 164 -8.24 3.12 12.00
N VAL A 165 -7.26 3.03 11.09
CA VAL A 165 -5.99 2.35 11.34
C VAL A 165 -4.83 3.24 10.87
N PRO A 166 -3.80 3.45 11.68
CA PRO A 166 -2.75 4.42 11.36
C PRO A 166 -1.82 3.97 10.22
N TYR A 167 -1.71 2.68 9.95
CA TYR A 167 -0.91 2.15 8.85
C TYR A 167 -1.70 1.10 8.05
N LEU A 168 -1.84 1.36 6.76
CA LEU A 168 -2.41 0.46 5.76
C LEU A 168 -1.32 0.06 4.76
N HIS A 169 -1.24 -1.26 4.49
CA HIS A 169 -0.17 -1.87 3.71
C HIS A 169 -0.11 -1.38 2.26
N GLY A 170 1.10 -1.15 1.76
CA GLY A 170 1.37 -0.53 0.45
C GLY A 170 0.98 -1.32 -0.79
N CYS A 171 0.57 -2.60 -0.66
CA CYS A 171 0.27 -3.42 -1.83
C CYS A 171 -1.00 -3.01 -2.59
N PHE A 172 -1.94 -2.34 -1.89
CA PHE A 172 -3.19 -1.84 -2.46
C PHE A 172 -3.68 -0.63 -1.67
N MET A 173 -3.43 0.58 -2.15
CA MET A 173 -3.79 1.80 -1.44
C MET A 173 -4.72 2.65 -2.31
N LEU A 174 -6.01 2.68 -1.96
CA LEU A 174 -6.98 3.53 -2.64
C LEU A 174 -7.04 4.89 -1.95
N PHE A 175 -6.46 5.89 -2.57
CA PHE A 175 -6.48 7.27 -2.07
C PHE A 175 -7.60 8.10 -2.70
N ARG A 176 -8.16 9.03 -1.94
CA ARG A 176 -8.74 10.21 -2.57
C ARG A 176 -7.63 10.98 -3.27
N SER A 177 -7.79 11.24 -4.56
CA SER A 177 -6.75 11.92 -5.37
C SER A 177 -6.34 13.24 -4.76
N LYS A 178 -7.31 14.04 -4.29
CA LYS A 178 -7.03 15.32 -3.61
C LYS A 178 -6.16 15.15 -2.37
N ALA A 179 -6.44 14.14 -1.53
CA ALA A 179 -5.64 13.88 -0.33
C ALA A 179 -4.21 13.45 -0.70
N LEU A 180 -4.07 12.58 -1.70
CA LEU A 180 -2.76 12.11 -2.16
C LEU A 180 -1.90 13.25 -2.74
N LEU A 181 -2.49 14.13 -3.53
CA LEU A 181 -1.81 15.32 -4.07
C LEU A 181 -1.41 16.30 -2.96
N GLU A 182 -2.28 16.52 -1.96
CA GLU A 182 -1.99 17.40 -0.84
C GLU A 182 -0.90 16.84 0.09
N LEU A 183 -0.70 15.52 0.10
CA LEU A 183 0.41 14.84 0.77
C LEU A 183 1.68 14.80 -0.07
N ASP A 184 1.64 15.25 -1.33
CA ASP A 184 2.75 15.19 -2.29
C ASP A 184 3.28 13.76 -2.52
N GLY A 185 2.37 12.77 -2.53
CA GLY A 185 2.72 11.38 -2.76
C GLY A 185 3.67 10.77 -1.72
N PHE A 186 4.54 9.89 -2.18
CA PHE A 186 5.55 9.21 -1.37
C PHE A 186 6.78 10.08 -1.10
N ASP A 187 7.40 9.92 0.05
CA ASP A 187 8.71 10.49 0.37
C ASP A 187 9.81 9.68 -0.35
N GLU A 188 10.42 10.26 -1.36
CA GLU A 188 11.40 9.59 -2.24
C GLU A 188 12.73 9.23 -1.58
N ARG A 189 12.94 9.65 -0.33
CA ARG A 189 14.08 9.17 0.47
C ARG A 189 14.02 7.65 0.69
N PHE A 190 12.81 7.07 0.69
CA PHE A 190 12.59 5.65 0.82
C PHE A 190 12.64 4.99 -0.56
N PHE A 191 13.71 4.26 -0.85
CA PHE A 191 13.81 3.52 -2.11
C PHE A 191 12.80 2.35 -2.17
N MET A 192 12.68 1.60 -1.07
CA MET A 192 11.78 0.46 -0.91
C MET A 192 11.62 0.14 0.57
N TYR A 193 10.41 -0.24 0.98
CA TYR A 193 9.97 -0.45 2.37
C TYR A 193 9.89 0.86 3.18
N MET A 194 8.95 0.92 4.11
CA MET A 194 8.65 2.06 4.97
C MET A 194 8.08 3.32 4.28
N GLU A 195 8.10 3.40 2.95
CA GLU A 195 7.44 4.46 2.18
C GLU A 195 5.93 4.45 2.36
N ASP A 196 5.33 3.26 2.40
CA ASP A 196 3.91 3.04 2.66
C ASP A 196 3.51 3.36 4.10
N VAL A 197 4.38 3.01 5.07
CA VAL A 197 4.21 3.40 6.49
C VAL A 197 4.24 4.91 6.64
N ASP A 198 5.19 5.58 6.00
CA ASP A 198 5.33 7.04 6.02
C ASP A 198 4.12 7.74 5.41
N LEU A 199 3.70 7.29 4.23
CA LEU A 199 2.55 7.88 3.53
C LEU A 199 1.26 7.62 4.30
N SER A 200 1.02 6.39 4.79
CA SER A 200 -0.12 6.09 5.64
C SER A 200 -0.16 6.96 6.89
N ARG A 201 0.98 7.11 7.57
CA ARG A 201 1.08 7.96 8.76
C ARG A 201 0.76 9.42 8.48
N ARG A 202 1.26 9.99 7.38
CA ARG A 202 0.95 11.36 6.96
C ARG A 202 -0.54 11.51 6.62
N CYS A 203 -1.11 10.50 5.97
CA CYS A 203 -2.53 10.49 5.67
C CYS A 203 -3.39 10.34 6.93
N ALA A 204 -3.03 9.46 7.87
CA ALA A 204 -3.72 9.32 9.15
C ALA A 204 -3.75 10.62 9.96
N ASP A 205 -2.65 11.39 9.95
CA ASP A 205 -2.53 12.66 10.67
C ASP A 205 -3.45 13.76 10.09
N LYS A 206 -3.73 13.73 8.79
CA LYS A 206 -4.41 14.84 8.12
C LYS A 206 -5.83 14.51 7.64
N PHE A 207 -6.05 13.28 7.19
CA PHE A 207 -7.28 12.87 6.53
C PHE A 207 -7.94 11.62 7.13
N GLY A 208 -7.18 10.81 7.88
CA GLY A 208 -7.61 9.49 8.33
C GLY A 208 -7.39 8.40 7.29
N ASN A 209 -7.16 7.18 7.78
CA ASN A 209 -7.06 5.95 6.98
C ASN A 209 -8.13 4.98 7.44
N LEU A 210 -8.84 4.36 6.51
CA LEU A 210 -9.95 3.46 6.82
C LEU A 210 -9.73 2.07 6.22
N TYR A 211 -9.64 1.09 7.10
CA TYR A 211 -9.67 -0.32 6.73
C TYR A 211 -11.11 -0.78 6.51
N TYR A 212 -11.38 -1.44 5.36
CA TYR A 212 -12.70 -1.93 4.98
C TYR A 212 -12.69 -3.46 4.77
N PRO A 213 -13.05 -4.26 5.78
CA PRO A 213 -12.93 -5.73 5.74
C PRO A 213 -14.00 -6.42 4.88
N LEU A 214 -15.07 -5.72 4.47
CA LEU A 214 -16.19 -6.28 3.70
C LEU A 214 -15.92 -6.37 2.20
N ALA A 215 -14.80 -5.81 1.74
CA ALA A 215 -14.22 -6.06 0.43
C ALA A 215 -12.86 -6.74 0.59
N LYS A 216 -12.48 -7.60 -0.36
CA LYS A 216 -11.22 -8.33 -0.31
C LYS A 216 -10.48 -8.32 -1.63
N VAL A 217 -9.14 -8.31 -1.55
CA VAL A 217 -8.24 -8.52 -2.67
C VAL A 217 -7.24 -9.63 -2.34
N ILE A 218 -6.81 -10.36 -3.35
CA ILE A 218 -5.80 -11.42 -3.24
C ILE A 218 -4.44 -10.82 -3.59
N HIS A 219 -3.44 -11.04 -2.74
CA HIS A 219 -2.07 -10.67 -2.97
C HIS A 219 -1.22 -11.93 -3.08
N LEU A 220 -0.70 -12.19 -4.27
CA LEU A 220 0.06 -13.40 -4.62
C LEU A 220 1.47 -13.42 -4.01
N HIS A 221 1.70 -12.65 -3.00
CA HIS A 221 2.97 -12.33 -2.37
C HIS A 221 3.94 -13.50 -2.24
N GLU A 222 5.02 -13.47 -3.00
CA GLU A 222 6.23 -14.24 -2.72
C GLU A 222 7.06 -13.51 -1.65
N GLN A 223 7.34 -14.14 -0.51
CA GLN A 223 8.12 -13.58 0.61
C GLN A 223 9.60 -13.31 0.21
N GLY A 224 9.82 -12.49 -0.82
CA GLY A 224 11.13 -12.23 -1.43
C GLY A 224 12.14 -11.54 -0.50
N SER A 225 11.68 -10.71 0.45
CA SER A 225 12.56 -9.93 1.33
C SER A 225 13.39 -10.77 2.31
N TYR A 226 12.95 -11.96 2.65
CA TYR A 226 13.68 -12.85 3.56
C TYR A 226 14.85 -13.59 2.89
N LYS A 227 14.84 -13.70 1.55
CA LYS A 227 15.80 -14.48 0.78
C LYS A 227 16.88 -13.62 0.11
N ASN A 228 16.73 -12.31 0.01
CA ASN A 228 17.61 -11.43 -0.77
C ASN A 228 18.34 -10.40 0.12
N LYS A 229 19.68 -10.49 0.20
CA LYS A 229 20.52 -9.58 0.99
C LYS A 229 20.41 -8.10 0.57
N THR A 230 20.15 -7.85 -0.71
CA THR A 230 19.96 -6.47 -1.24
C THR A 230 18.66 -5.87 -0.72
N LEU A 231 17.57 -6.64 -0.73
CA LEU A 231 16.29 -6.21 -0.19
C LEU A 231 16.34 -6.01 1.33
N LEU A 232 17.10 -6.85 2.05
CA LEU A 232 17.33 -6.66 3.49
C LEU A 232 18.08 -5.35 3.77
N LYS A 233 19.12 -5.03 2.99
CA LYS A 233 19.86 -3.75 3.13
C LYS A 233 18.95 -2.55 2.86
N ALA A 234 18.11 -2.63 1.82
CA ALA A 234 17.14 -1.57 1.51
C ALA A 234 16.16 -1.38 2.68
N HIS A 235 15.61 -2.48 3.23
CA HIS A 235 14.69 -2.42 4.38
C HIS A 235 15.34 -1.80 5.61
N LEU A 236 16.56 -2.21 5.97
CA LEU A 236 17.29 -1.62 7.10
C LEU A 236 17.56 -0.13 6.89
N LYS A 237 18.02 0.26 5.68
CA LYS A 237 18.23 1.68 5.34
C LYS A 237 16.95 2.48 5.50
N SER A 238 15.84 2.01 4.94
CA SER A 238 14.55 2.69 5.04
C SER A 238 14.02 2.73 6.47
N ALA A 239 14.22 1.69 7.28
CA ALA A 239 13.87 1.69 8.69
C ALA A 239 14.65 2.78 9.47
N PHE A 240 15.97 2.90 9.23
CA PHE A 240 16.77 3.97 9.81
C PHE A 240 16.28 5.36 9.38
N GLN A 241 15.98 5.55 8.09
CA GLN A 241 15.43 6.81 7.57
C GLN A 241 14.09 7.15 8.22
N TYR A 242 13.21 6.16 8.39
CA TYR A 242 11.90 6.34 9.02
C TYR A 242 12.03 6.79 10.47
N PHE A 243 12.84 6.09 11.29
CA PHE A 243 13.00 6.47 12.68
C PHE A 243 13.80 7.76 12.88
N ASN A 244 14.72 8.10 11.97
CA ASN A 244 15.37 9.41 11.98
C ASN A 244 14.39 10.55 11.66
N LYS A 245 13.38 10.29 10.81
CA LYS A 245 12.34 11.27 10.48
C LYS A 245 11.33 11.44 11.61
N TRP A 246 10.90 10.34 12.24
CA TRP A 246 9.75 10.34 13.13
C TRP A 246 10.08 10.14 14.60
N GLY A 247 11.27 9.72 14.92
CA GLY A 247 11.73 9.42 16.27
C GLY A 247 11.90 7.94 16.54
N TRP A 248 13.01 7.61 17.22
CA TRP A 248 13.36 6.23 17.58
C TRP A 248 12.56 5.76 18.79
N PHE A 249 12.77 6.40 19.93
CA PHE A 249 12.18 6.01 21.22
C PHE A 249 11.04 6.93 21.62
N TYR A 250 11.17 8.21 21.37
CA TYR A 250 10.16 9.22 21.67
C TYR A 250 9.45 9.66 20.39
N ASP A 251 8.18 9.26 20.26
CA ASP A 251 7.29 9.61 19.16
C ASP A 251 5.84 9.67 19.69
N PRO A 252 5.42 10.82 20.24
CA PRO A 252 4.11 10.95 20.86
C PRO A 252 2.95 10.77 19.88
N LYS A 253 3.13 11.13 18.60
CA LYS A 253 2.10 10.89 17.58
C LYS A 253 1.91 9.40 17.29
N ARG A 254 3.00 8.62 17.23
CA ARG A 254 2.90 7.16 17.09
C ARG A 254 2.11 6.54 18.23
N SER A 255 2.45 6.89 19.47
CA SER A 255 1.76 6.40 20.67
C SER A 255 0.28 6.75 20.61
N LYS A 256 -0.04 8.02 20.34
CA LYS A 256 -1.42 8.50 20.22
C LYS A 256 -2.22 7.72 19.18
N PHE A 257 -1.72 7.61 17.96
CA PHE A 257 -2.43 6.91 16.87
C PHE A 257 -2.65 5.42 17.16
N ASN A 258 -1.63 4.76 17.73
CA ASN A 258 -1.73 3.36 18.09
C ASN A 258 -2.75 3.14 19.22
N GLU A 259 -2.76 4.00 20.26
CA GLU A 259 -3.73 3.93 21.35
C GLU A 259 -5.16 4.21 20.90
N GLU A 260 -5.37 5.22 20.05
CA GLU A 260 -6.70 5.54 19.49
C GLU A 260 -7.24 4.37 18.65
N CYS A 261 -6.38 3.77 17.81
CA CYS A 261 -6.73 2.59 17.03
C CYS A 261 -7.13 1.41 17.92
N LEU A 262 -6.33 1.12 18.96
CA LEU A 262 -6.60 0.00 19.88
C LEU A 262 -7.88 0.20 20.69
N LYS A 263 -8.18 1.43 21.12
CA LYS A 263 -9.44 1.75 21.83
C LYS A 263 -10.63 1.53 20.93
N GLN A 264 -10.61 2.06 19.71
CA GLN A 264 -11.71 1.92 18.76
C GLN A 264 -12.02 0.47 18.40
N ILE A 265 -11.00 -0.38 18.25
CA ILE A 265 -11.20 -1.79 17.86
C ILE A 265 -11.59 -2.64 19.09
N GLY A 266 -11.22 -2.24 20.30
CA GLY A 266 -11.54 -2.94 21.54
C GLY A 266 -12.91 -2.61 22.13
N GLU A 267 -13.59 -1.61 21.58
CA GLU A 267 -15.00 -1.24 21.88
C GLU A 267 -15.97 -1.94 20.91
#